data_57a93a0addef637720393b5423c459c5
#
_entry.id   57a93a0addef637720393b5423c459c5
#
_cell.length_a   1.000
_cell.length_b   1.000
_cell.length_c   1.000
_cell.angle_alpha   90.00
_cell.angle_beta   90.00
_cell.angle_gamma   90.00
#
_symmetry.space_group_name_H-M   'P 1'
#
loop_
_entity.id
_entity.type
_entity.pdbx_description
1 polymer ?
#
loop_
_entity_poly.entity_id
_entity_poly.type
_entity_poly.pdbx_seq_one_letter_code
_entity_poly.pdbx_strand_id
1 'polypeptide(L)'
;MAYRNPLPVVVALQPVYDTQGTALVVVTRTIAPARGGTALPGGFIDDREDWRHALVRELQEETGITAEPRDVRLADAMSAPDGYLLLFGLLPERPAAELAPPAPTDETEGWDLLRRPTELAFPLHTLAVRAWFEGRYI
;
A
#
# COMPACT_ATOMS: atom_id res chain seq x y z
N MET A 1 16.50 -18.47 -25.76
CA MET A 1 16.55 -17.07 -25.27
C MET A 1 15.66 -16.93 -24.04
N ALA A 2 16.19 -16.37 -22.99
CA ALA A 2 15.42 -16.10 -21.79
C ALA A 2 14.88 -14.68 -21.82
N TYR A 3 13.61 -14.51 -21.50
CA TYR A 3 12.99 -13.21 -21.38
C TYR A 3 12.83 -12.85 -19.91
N ARG A 4 13.09 -11.58 -19.58
CA ARG A 4 12.83 -11.03 -18.26
C ARG A 4 11.77 -9.95 -18.38
N ASN A 5 10.70 -10.14 -17.65
CA ASN A 5 9.62 -9.15 -17.56
C ASN A 5 9.65 -8.48 -16.20
N PRO A 6 9.22 -7.22 -16.11
CA PRO A 6 9.07 -6.60 -14.81
C PRO A 6 8.09 -7.40 -13.95
N LEU A 7 8.39 -7.49 -12.64
CA LEU A 7 7.50 -8.14 -11.71
C LEU A 7 6.46 -7.13 -11.22
N PRO A 8 5.16 -7.40 -11.39
CA PRO A 8 4.12 -6.49 -10.95
C PRO A 8 3.90 -6.57 -9.45
N VAL A 9 3.85 -5.40 -8.83
CA VAL A 9 3.61 -5.23 -7.39
C VAL A 9 2.43 -4.28 -7.23
N VAL A 10 1.49 -4.62 -6.37
CA VAL A 10 0.39 -3.73 -6.00
C VAL A 10 0.71 -3.05 -4.69
N VAL A 11 0.33 -1.78 -4.57
CA VAL A 11 0.54 -0.97 -3.37
C VAL A 11 -0.75 -0.24 -3.05
N ALA A 12 -1.21 -0.34 -1.80
CA ALA A 12 -2.49 0.22 -1.40
C ALA A 12 -2.33 1.62 -0.80
N LEU A 13 -3.11 2.55 -1.32
CA LEU A 13 -3.33 3.86 -0.71
C LEU A 13 -4.72 3.81 -0.07
N GLN A 14 -4.76 3.56 1.24
CA GLN A 14 -5.99 3.52 2.01
C GLN A 14 -6.08 4.77 2.89
N PRO A 15 -6.83 5.79 2.45
CA PRO A 15 -7.09 6.95 3.29
C PRO A 15 -8.02 6.60 4.45
N VAL A 16 -7.77 7.21 5.59
CA VAL A 16 -8.53 7.01 6.80
C VAL A 16 -8.69 8.37 7.49
N TYR A 17 -9.83 8.63 8.09
CA TYR A 17 -10.01 9.87 8.82
C TYR A 17 -10.45 9.61 10.27
N ASP A 18 -10.05 10.51 11.14
CA ASP A 18 -10.42 10.53 12.55
C ASP A 18 -10.52 11.99 13.03
N THR A 19 -10.56 12.20 14.33
CA THR A 19 -10.67 13.55 14.90
C THR A 19 -9.47 14.45 14.61
N GLN A 20 -8.33 13.86 14.21
CA GLN A 20 -7.11 14.59 13.88
C GLN A 20 -6.96 14.87 12.38
N GLY A 21 -7.89 14.41 11.56
CA GLY A 21 -7.86 14.62 10.12
C GLY A 21 -7.69 13.33 9.33
N THR A 22 -7.25 13.48 8.09
CA THR A 22 -7.06 12.37 7.16
C THR A 22 -5.61 11.89 7.16
N ALA A 23 -5.43 10.58 7.04
CA ALA A 23 -4.13 9.92 7.06
C ALA A 23 -4.12 8.73 6.09
N LEU A 24 -2.96 8.17 5.84
CA LEU A 24 -2.81 6.94 5.05
C LEU A 24 -2.38 5.78 5.96
N VAL A 25 -2.89 4.60 5.68
CA VAL A 25 -2.47 3.38 6.36
C VAL A 25 -1.06 3.00 5.91
N VAL A 26 -0.18 2.76 6.87
CA VAL A 26 1.18 2.27 6.66
C VAL A 26 1.43 1.07 7.57
N VAL A 27 2.49 0.33 7.29
CA VAL A 27 2.94 -0.80 8.11
C VAL A 27 4.41 -0.68 8.41
N THR A 28 4.86 -1.27 9.52
CA THR A 28 6.29 -1.45 9.82
C THR A 28 6.67 -2.87 9.43
N ARG A 29 7.66 -3.00 8.56
CA ARG A 29 8.10 -4.30 8.03
C ARG A 29 8.88 -5.09 9.08
N THR A 30 8.61 -6.39 9.15
CA THR A 30 9.38 -7.31 10.02
C THR A 30 10.26 -8.25 9.20
N ILE A 31 10.21 -8.16 7.86
CA ILE A 31 11.01 -9.00 6.95
C ILE A 31 11.86 -8.15 6.01
N ALA A 32 12.89 -8.75 5.44
CA ALA A 32 13.67 -8.15 4.37
C ALA A 32 12.84 -8.07 3.07
N PRO A 33 13.09 -7.09 2.18
CA PRO A 33 14.02 -5.97 2.38
C PRO A 33 13.46 -4.92 3.34
N ALA A 34 14.33 -4.05 3.84
CA ALA A 34 13.96 -2.90 4.66
C ALA A 34 13.24 -3.27 5.98
N ARG A 35 13.73 -4.31 6.68
CA ARG A 35 13.23 -4.68 8.00
C ARG A 35 13.27 -3.47 8.95
N GLY A 36 12.18 -3.23 9.68
CA GLY A 36 12.03 -2.08 10.57
C GLY A 36 11.60 -0.80 9.87
N GLY A 37 11.56 -0.78 8.53
CA GLY A 37 11.13 0.37 7.76
C GLY A 37 9.61 0.47 7.65
N THR A 38 9.13 1.69 7.45
CA THR A 38 7.71 1.96 7.24
C THR A 38 7.40 1.93 5.74
N ALA A 39 6.30 1.27 5.37
CA ALA A 39 5.89 1.13 3.97
C ALA A 39 4.37 1.18 3.84
N LEU A 40 3.90 1.47 2.63
CA LEU A 40 2.51 1.25 2.29
C LEU A 40 2.27 -0.26 2.18
N PRO A 41 1.06 -0.75 2.52
CA PRO A 41 0.74 -2.16 2.33
C PRO A 41 0.82 -2.54 0.85
N GLY A 42 1.39 -3.70 0.54
CA GLY A 42 1.49 -4.16 -0.83
C GLY A 42 2.28 -5.43 -0.97
N GLY A 43 2.33 -5.95 -2.18
CA GLY A 43 3.05 -7.18 -2.48
C GLY A 43 2.86 -7.61 -3.93
N PHE A 44 3.34 -8.80 -4.25
CA PHE A 44 3.29 -9.33 -5.61
C PHE A 44 1.87 -9.75 -6.00
N ILE A 45 1.57 -9.57 -7.28
CA ILE A 45 0.37 -10.14 -7.89
C ILE A 45 0.68 -11.61 -8.20
N ASP A 46 -0.21 -12.51 -7.77
CA ASP A 46 -0.06 -13.94 -8.08
C ASP A 46 -0.42 -14.21 -9.54
N ASP A 47 0.08 -15.31 -10.08
CA ASP A 47 -0.24 -15.72 -11.44
C ASP A 47 -1.75 -15.79 -11.65
N ARG A 48 -2.24 -15.13 -12.72
CA ARG A 48 -3.65 -15.08 -13.11
C ARG A 48 -4.56 -14.36 -12.13
N GLU A 49 -4.00 -13.68 -11.15
CA GLU A 49 -4.77 -12.85 -10.21
C GLU A 49 -5.01 -11.46 -10.81
N ASP A 50 -6.25 -10.97 -10.70
CA ASP A 50 -6.57 -9.58 -11.05
C ASP A 50 -5.85 -8.63 -10.07
N TRP A 51 -5.29 -7.54 -10.58
CA TRP A 51 -4.49 -6.63 -9.75
C TRP A 51 -5.28 -5.98 -8.60
N ARG A 52 -6.59 -5.74 -8.79
CA ARG A 52 -7.43 -5.17 -7.74
C ARG A 52 -7.68 -6.20 -6.64
N HIS A 53 -7.87 -7.45 -7.01
CA HIS A 53 -7.97 -8.55 -6.04
C HIS A 53 -6.66 -8.74 -5.27
N ALA A 54 -5.53 -8.66 -5.96
CA ALA A 54 -4.21 -8.74 -5.32
C ALA A 54 -4.02 -7.64 -4.29
N LEU A 55 -4.39 -6.41 -4.62
CA LEU A 55 -4.26 -5.27 -3.72
C LEU A 55 -5.10 -5.47 -2.46
N VAL A 56 -6.35 -5.87 -2.62
CA VAL A 56 -7.26 -6.12 -1.50
C VAL A 56 -6.77 -7.28 -0.63
N ARG A 57 -6.25 -8.33 -1.26
CA ARG A 57 -5.67 -9.48 -0.55
C ARG A 57 -4.45 -9.05 0.28
N GLU A 58 -3.51 -8.31 -0.32
CA GLU A 58 -2.31 -7.84 0.37
C GLU A 58 -2.65 -6.90 1.52
N LEU A 59 -3.60 -6.00 1.32
CA LEU A 59 -4.06 -5.11 2.39
C LEU A 59 -4.59 -5.91 3.58
N GLN A 60 -5.42 -6.90 3.31
CA GLN A 60 -6.02 -7.74 4.35
C GLN A 60 -4.97 -8.59 5.05
N GLU A 61 -4.03 -9.19 4.31
CA GLU A 61 -2.96 -10.01 4.88
C GLU A 61 -2.04 -9.21 5.80
N GLU A 62 -1.72 -7.98 5.43
CA GLU A 62 -0.75 -7.16 6.17
C GLU A 62 -1.38 -6.32 7.28
N THR A 63 -2.66 -5.99 7.18
CA THR A 63 -3.30 -5.05 8.11
C THR A 63 -4.56 -5.58 8.76
N GLY A 64 -5.18 -6.62 8.21
CA GLY A 64 -6.51 -7.07 8.63
C GLY A 64 -7.65 -6.20 8.09
N ILE A 65 -7.34 -5.15 7.36
CA ILE A 65 -8.35 -4.25 6.78
C ILE A 65 -8.95 -4.91 5.54
N THR A 66 -10.27 -4.99 5.49
CA THR A 66 -10.99 -5.55 4.35
C THR A 66 -11.42 -4.44 3.40
N ALA A 67 -11.47 -4.75 2.10
CA ALA A 67 -11.91 -3.82 1.06
C ALA A 67 -12.50 -4.61 -0.11
N GLU A 68 -13.21 -3.90 -0.99
CA GLU A 68 -13.80 -4.49 -2.18
C GLU A 68 -12.94 -4.19 -3.41
N PRO A 69 -12.61 -5.20 -4.24
CA PRO A 69 -11.80 -4.95 -5.44
C PRO A 69 -12.40 -3.91 -6.38
N ARG A 70 -13.72 -3.85 -6.50
CA ARG A 70 -14.41 -2.88 -7.36
C ARG A 70 -14.21 -1.42 -6.93
N ASP A 71 -13.81 -1.20 -5.68
CA ASP A 71 -13.59 0.15 -5.15
C ASP A 71 -12.16 0.65 -5.39
N VAL A 72 -11.28 -0.21 -5.88
CA VAL A 72 -9.88 0.15 -6.14
C VAL A 72 -9.77 0.90 -7.46
N ARG A 73 -9.20 2.12 -7.42
CA ARG A 73 -8.87 2.90 -8.62
C ARG A 73 -7.36 2.94 -8.80
N LEU A 74 -6.90 2.85 -10.04
CA LEU A 74 -5.48 3.07 -10.31
C LEU A 74 -5.15 4.55 -10.10
N ALA A 75 -4.29 4.85 -9.13
CA ALA A 75 -3.81 6.20 -8.87
C ALA A 75 -2.55 6.50 -9.68
N ASP A 76 -1.64 5.54 -9.78
CA ASP A 76 -0.37 5.72 -10.46
C ASP A 76 0.26 4.37 -10.80
N ALA A 77 1.15 4.38 -11.77
CA ALA A 77 1.98 3.24 -12.12
C ALA A 77 3.42 3.73 -12.24
N MET A 78 4.33 3.10 -11.54
CA MET A 78 5.74 3.51 -11.51
C MET A 78 6.67 2.34 -11.76
N SER A 79 7.66 2.53 -12.61
CA SER A 79 8.70 1.54 -12.86
C SER A 79 9.86 1.74 -11.90
N ALA A 80 10.20 0.69 -11.15
CA ALA A 80 11.38 0.70 -10.31
C ALA A 80 12.61 0.24 -11.09
N PRO A 81 13.80 0.83 -10.83
CA PRO A 81 15.02 0.48 -11.59
C PRO A 81 15.45 -0.97 -11.42
N ASP A 82 15.03 -1.63 -10.35
CA ASP A 82 15.39 -3.01 -10.03
C ASP A 82 14.45 -4.06 -10.63
N GLY A 83 13.59 -3.66 -11.56
CA GLY A 83 12.78 -4.61 -12.32
C GLY A 83 11.37 -4.84 -11.78
N TYR A 84 10.84 -3.92 -10.97
CA TYR A 84 9.46 -3.97 -10.50
C TYR A 84 8.60 -2.92 -11.19
N LEU A 85 7.35 -3.28 -11.44
CA LEU A 85 6.32 -2.34 -11.87
C LEU A 85 5.32 -2.20 -10.71
N LEU A 86 5.25 -1.01 -10.11
CA LEU A 86 4.36 -0.76 -8.98
C LEU A 86 3.06 -0.14 -9.48
N LEU A 87 1.95 -0.76 -9.10
CA LEU A 87 0.60 -0.26 -9.37
C LEU A 87 0.02 0.24 -8.05
N PHE A 88 -0.15 1.55 -7.94
CA PHE A 88 -0.72 2.19 -6.75
C PHE A 88 -2.23 2.28 -6.90
N GLY A 89 -2.95 1.55 -6.05
CA GLY A 89 -4.41 1.56 -6.06
C GLY A 89 -4.95 2.42 -4.92
N LEU A 90 -5.85 3.33 -5.25
CA LEU A 90 -6.49 4.22 -4.29
C LEU A 90 -7.85 3.65 -3.89
N LEU A 91 -8.06 3.51 -2.59
CA LEU A 91 -9.32 3.09 -2.00
C LEU A 91 -10.10 4.29 -1.47
N PRO A 92 -11.43 4.18 -1.34
CA PRO A 92 -12.23 5.24 -0.75
C PRO A 92 -11.83 5.51 0.70
N GLU A 93 -11.89 6.78 1.09
CA GLU A 93 -11.67 7.21 2.46
C GLU A 93 -12.70 6.57 3.41
N ARG A 94 -12.26 6.16 4.59
CA ARG A 94 -13.13 5.52 5.57
C ARG A 94 -12.76 5.94 6.99
N PRO A 95 -13.74 5.90 7.94
CA PRO A 95 -13.44 6.26 9.33
C PRO A 95 -12.48 5.28 9.98
N ALA A 96 -11.52 5.79 10.75
CA ALA A 96 -10.60 4.93 11.50
C ALA A 96 -11.35 4.01 12.47
N ALA A 97 -12.46 4.46 13.02
CA ALA A 97 -13.26 3.69 13.98
C ALA A 97 -13.86 2.41 13.38
N GLU A 98 -13.98 2.31 12.04
CA GLU A 98 -14.49 1.13 11.37
C GLU A 98 -13.42 0.06 11.15
N LEU A 99 -12.15 0.37 11.38
CA LEU A 99 -11.06 -0.55 11.11
C LEU A 99 -10.84 -1.50 12.28
N ALA A 100 -10.46 -2.75 11.97
CA ALA A 100 -9.98 -3.67 12.98
C ALA A 100 -8.74 -3.08 13.65
N PRO A 101 -8.55 -3.29 14.98
CA PRO A 101 -7.36 -2.78 15.66
C PRO A 101 -6.07 -3.33 15.01
N PRO A 102 -4.97 -2.53 15.02
CA PRO A 102 -3.69 -3.02 14.54
C PRO A 102 -3.26 -4.28 15.28
N ALA A 103 -2.77 -5.26 14.53
CA ALA A 103 -2.25 -6.49 15.07
C ALA A 103 -1.05 -6.96 14.25
N PRO A 104 -0.03 -7.56 14.87
CA PRO A 104 1.11 -8.08 14.15
C PRO A 104 0.70 -9.19 13.18
N THR A 105 1.43 -9.28 12.06
CA THR A 105 1.33 -10.38 11.11
C THR A 105 2.71 -11.01 10.96
N ASP A 106 2.83 -12.02 10.08
CA ASP A 106 4.15 -12.64 9.81
C ASP A 106 5.14 -11.66 9.15
N GLU A 107 4.64 -10.63 8.49
CA GLU A 107 5.46 -9.71 7.70
C GLU A 107 5.49 -8.28 8.23
N THR A 108 4.60 -7.93 9.18
CA THR A 108 4.48 -6.57 9.71
C THR A 108 4.22 -6.56 11.21
N GLU A 109 4.54 -5.43 11.85
CA GLU A 109 4.19 -5.18 13.25
C GLU A 109 2.74 -4.73 13.43
N GLY A 110 1.96 -4.65 12.35
CA GLY A 110 0.61 -4.10 12.32
C GLY A 110 0.60 -2.77 11.58
N TRP A 111 -0.60 -2.21 11.42
CA TRP A 111 -0.74 -0.94 10.72
C TRP A 111 -0.68 0.25 11.68
N ASP A 112 -0.33 1.42 11.10
CA ASP A 112 -0.34 2.72 11.76
C ASP A 112 -0.82 3.76 10.76
N LEU A 113 -1.00 5.00 11.19
CA LEU A 113 -1.48 6.09 10.35
C LEU A 113 -0.37 7.09 10.08
N LEU A 114 -0.15 7.38 8.80
CA LEU A 114 0.77 8.39 8.33
C LEU A 114 0.00 9.68 8.09
N ARG A 115 0.30 10.73 8.83
CA ARG A 115 -0.49 11.97 8.84
C ARG A 115 0.11 13.09 8.00
N ARG A 116 1.32 12.90 7.49
CA ARG A 116 2.03 13.89 6.67
C ARG A 116 3.03 13.19 5.75
N PRO A 117 3.45 13.84 4.66
CA PRO A 117 4.47 13.27 3.80
C PRO A 117 5.74 12.97 4.61
N THR A 118 6.22 11.74 4.48
CA THR A 118 7.37 11.25 5.24
C THR A 118 8.17 10.35 4.31
N GLU A 119 9.48 10.34 4.47
CA GLU A 119 10.32 9.39 3.73
C GLU A 119 10.05 7.98 4.23
N LEU A 120 9.69 7.09 3.30
CA LEU A 120 9.38 5.69 3.59
C LEU A 120 10.54 4.78 3.17
N ALA A 121 10.41 3.49 3.51
CA ALA A 121 11.43 2.49 3.22
C ALA A 121 11.75 2.35 1.74
N PHE A 122 10.74 2.56 0.87
CA PHE A 122 10.89 2.44 -0.58
C PHE A 122 10.69 3.80 -1.23
N PRO A 123 11.64 4.25 -2.10
CA PRO A 123 11.56 5.59 -2.71
C PRO A 123 10.26 5.85 -3.47
N LEU A 124 9.72 4.86 -4.19
CA LEU A 124 8.48 5.04 -4.94
C LEU A 124 7.26 5.17 -4.03
N HIS A 125 7.26 4.53 -2.86
CA HIS A 125 6.24 4.74 -1.84
C HIS A 125 6.27 6.18 -1.34
N THR A 126 7.47 6.72 -1.11
CA THR A 126 7.65 8.13 -0.70
C THR A 126 7.05 9.09 -1.72
N LEU A 127 7.27 8.84 -3.02
CA LEU A 127 6.72 9.68 -4.09
C LEU A 127 5.19 9.61 -4.12
N ALA A 128 4.62 8.40 -4.01
CA ALA A 128 3.17 8.22 -4.05
C ALA A 128 2.48 8.87 -2.84
N VAL A 129 3.05 8.74 -1.66
CA VAL A 129 2.54 9.37 -0.44
C VAL A 129 2.54 10.89 -0.59
N ARG A 130 3.64 11.45 -1.08
CA ARG A 130 3.74 12.90 -1.33
C ARG A 130 2.66 13.36 -2.30
N ALA A 131 2.49 12.64 -3.41
CA ALA A 131 1.48 12.97 -4.42
C ALA A 131 0.07 12.93 -3.83
N TRP A 132 -0.23 11.94 -2.99
CA TRP A 132 -1.53 11.85 -2.34
C TRP A 132 -1.79 13.05 -1.42
N PHE A 133 -0.84 13.40 -0.55
CA PHE A 133 -0.99 14.54 0.36
C PHE A 133 -1.07 15.88 -0.39
N GLU A 134 -0.50 15.98 -1.58
CA GLU A 134 -0.61 17.15 -2.45
C GLU A 134 -1.91 17.19 -3.25
N GLY A 135 -2.78 16.18 -3.11
CA GLY A 135 -4.07 16.12 -3.80
C GLY A 135 -3.98 15.75 -5.27
N ARG A 136 -2.91 15.09 -5.70
CA ARG A 136 -2.74 14.70 -7.11
C ARG A 136 -3.54 13.47 -7.51
N TYR A 137 -3.91 12.64 -6.55
CA TYR A 137 -4.71 11.44 -6.80
C TYR A 137 -6.15 11.71 -6.39
N ILE A 138 -6.95 12.08 -7.35
CA ILE A 138 -8.36 12.44 -7.11
C ILE A 138 -9.28 11.26 -7.38
#